data_73390237fb5f67a8d20749c731b74774
#
_entry.id   73390237fb5f67a8d20749c731b74774
#
_cell.length_a   1.000
_cell.length_b   1.000
_cell.length_c   1.000
_cell.angle_alpha   90.00
_cell.angle_beta   90.00
_cell.angle_gamma   90.00
#
_symmetry.space_group_name_H-M   'P 1'
#
loop_
_entity.id
_entity.type
_entity.pdbx_description
1 polymer ?
#
loop_
_entity_poly.entity_id
_entity_poly.type
_entity_poly.pdbx_seq_one_letter_code
_entity_poly.pdbx_strand_id
1 'polypeptide(L)'
;MKEKYKLLFIIFFIINITNAQIEKKSFELKGEILEKIKDKYIYLDYNNKKDSSLIINNKFEFKGKLIHEPIQGIFSFKNKETSTPGFYLENTNIEVKISLQPTENKNFYNLNIISVKGTKTIGFENTLEKLYENRNEKTVNTKILNKLDSLIKNNPNNPYLTSYLYRLTNHSEFDKNILSEIYSLTNKEIQPEYLKKQIKENLLIKNKKDFLEYGLNIPNIQLPDANGNIYNISELKGKWILIDFWASWCFPCIKEFPYLKIVYNKFKSKNFEIVGISIEEDKEKWLKSIRKNSLNWINLNDNNKLSGKVMNELNVKQIPTNFLINPNGKIILKDVSPNDL
;
A
#
# COMPACT_ATOMS: atom_id res chain seq x y z
N MET A 1 16.04 -7.76 65.32
CA MET A 1 16.64 -8.42 64.14
C MET A 1 15.66 -8.69 62.96
N LYS A 2 14.38 -8.80 63.20
CA LYS A 2 13.42 -9.12 62.10
C LYS A 2 13.04 -7.94 61.19
N GLU A 3 13.18 -6.69 61.63
CA GLU A 3 12.83 -5.53 60.80
C GLU A 3 13.94 -5.11 59.79
N LYS A 4 15.21 -5.33 60.10
CA LYS A 4 16.30 -5.02 59.18
C LYS A 4 16.27 -5.87 57.88
N TYR A 5 15.77 -7.06 57.94
CA TYR A 5 15.69 -7.94 56.77
C TYR A 5 14.47 -7.63 55.86
N LYS A 6 13.39 -7.07 56.42
CA LYS A 6 12.27 -6.60 55.62
C LYS A 6 12.64 -5.42 54.73
N LEU A 7 13.44 -4.50 55.26
CA LEU A 7 13.92 -3.33 54.52
C LEU A 7 14.91 -3.73 53.43
N LEU A 8 15.76 -4.72 53.69
CA LEU A 8 16.70 -5.24 52.66
C LEU A 8 15.98 -5.96 51.53
N PHE A 9 14.89 -6.68 51.81
CA PHE A 9 14.10 -7.38 50.78
C PHE A 9 13.32 -6.39 49.91
N ILE A 10 12.80 -5.30 50.49
CA ILE A 10 12.10 -4.27 49.72
C ILE A 10 13.08 -3.47 48.83
N ILE A 11 14.28 -3.20 49.32
CA ILE A 11 15.32 -2.54 48.51
C ILE A 11 15.81 -3.45 47.39
N PHE A 12 15.93 -4.76 47.60
CA PHE A 12 16.30 -5.71 46.56
C PHE A 12 15.19 -5.90 45.51
N PHE A 13 13.91 -5.79 45.92
CA PHE A 13 12.79 -5.83 44.96
C PHE A 13 12.62 -4.53 44.17
N ILE A 14 12.89 -3.37 44.80
CA ILE A 14 12.89 -2.07 44.14
C ILE A 14 14.05 -1.94 43.16
N ILE A 15 15.27 -2.45 43.53
CA ILE A 15 16.43 -2.45 42.65
C ILE A 15 16.21 -3.40 41.43
N ASN A 16 15.45 -4.49 41.56
CA ASN A 16 15.09 -5.33 40.45
C ASN A 16 14.00 -4.73 39.55
N ILE A 17 13.13 -3.83 40.06
CA ILE A 17 12.15 -3.11 39.27
C ILE A 17 12.79 -1.91 38.52
N THR A 18 13.84 -1.28 39.12
CA THR A 18 14.56 -0.16 38.48
C THR A 18 15.61 -0.62 37.48
N ASN A 19 16.02 -1.91 37.50
CA ASN A 19 16.87 -2.53 36.50
C ASN A 19 16.09 -3.25 35.39
N ALA A 20 14.76 -3.11 35.32
CA ALA A 20 14.07 -3.17 34.04
C ALA A 20 14.58 -1.99 33.20
N GLN A 21 15.82 -2.09 32.75
CA GLN A 21 16.42 -1.23 31.75
C GLN A 21 15.36 -1.08 30.66
N ILE A 22 15.01 0.16 30.37
CA ILE A 22 14.48 0.53 29.07
C ILE A 22 15.58 0.13 28.10
N GLU A 23 15.58 -1.14 27.69
CA GLU A 23 16.38 -1.60 26.56
C GLU A 23 16.03 -0.65 25.44
N LYS A 24 17.00 0.14 25.02
CA LYS A 24 16.83 1.04 23.89
C LYS A 24 16.56 0.13 22.69
N LYS A 25 15.30 -0.22 22.49
CA LYS A 25 14.89 -1.12 21.40
C LYS A 25 15.51 -0.61 20.10
N SER A 26 16.19 -1.48 19.39
CA SER A 26 16.77 -1.27 18.08
C SER A 26 16.21 -2.32 17.14
N PHE A 27 16.25 -2.09 15.83
CA PHE A 27 15.96 -3.14 14.88
C PHE A 27 17.24 -3.89 14.46
N GLU A 28 17.09 -5.19 14.26
CA GLU A 28 18.02 -6.03 13.55
C GLU A 28 17.26 -6.71 12.41
N LEU A 29 17.57 -6.33 11.18
CA LEU A 29 16.94 -6.85 9.98
C LEU A 29 17.88 -7.80 9.27
N LYS A 30 17.47 -9.04 9.08
CA LYS A 30 18.14 -10.06 8.28
C LYS A 30 17.35 -10.33 7.02
N GLY A 31 18.02 -10.22 5.89
CA GLY A 31 17.39 -10.42 4.59
C GLY A 31 18.05 -11.50 3.77
N GLU A 32 17.27 -12.14 2.91
CA GLU A 32 17.69 -13.14 1.95
C GLU A 32 17.14 -12.80 0.57
N ILE A 33 18.00 -12.84 -0.44
CA ILE A 33 17.61 -12.71 -1.85
C ILE A 33 17.57 -14.14 -2.43
N LEU A 34 16.41 -14.50 -3.00
CA LEU A 34 16.18 -15.89 -3.43
C LEU A 34 17.00 -16.27 -4.67
N GLU A 35 17.25 -15.31 -5.56
CA GLU A 35 18.01 -15.51 -6.80
C GLU A 35 19.47 -15.09 -6.63
N LYS A 36 20.35 -15.68 -7.46
CA LYS A 36 21.76 -15.25 -7.52
C LYS A 36 21.86 -13.82 -8.03
N ILE A 37 22.59 -12.98 -7.30
CA ILE A 37 22.77 -11.58 -7.62
C ILE A 37 24.28 -11.26 -7.84
N LYS A 38 24.53 -10.31 -8.76
CA LYS A 38 25.87 -9.77 -9.03
C LYS A 38 26.17 -8.51 -8.24
N ASP A 39 25.13 -7.84 -7.72
CA ASP A 39 25.29 -6.62 -6.94
C ASP A 39 25.95 -6.95 -5.59
N LYS A 40 26.94 -6.13 -5.25
CA LYS A 40 27.74 -6.30 -4.04
C LYS A 40 27.05 -5.72 -2.80
N TYR A 41 26.17 -4.74 -2.99
CA TYR A 41 25.49 -4.02 -1.92
C TYR A 41 23.99 -3.91 -2.19
N ILE A 42 23.20 -4.00 -1.12
CA ILE A 42 21.80 -3.61 -1.06
C ILE A 42 21.66 -2.38 -0.15
N TYR A 43 20.76 -1.48 -0.48
CA TYR A 43 20.50 -0.26 0.27
C TYR A 43 19.13 -0.33 0.91
N LEU A 44 19.01 0.22 2.11
CA LEU A 44 17.76 0.41 2.83
C LEU A 44 17.52 1.91 3.02
N ASP A 45 16.49 2.41 2.37
CA ASP A 45 16.02 3.79 2.51
C ASP A 45 14.89 3.83 3.54
N TYR A 46 15.06 4.64 4.61
CA TYR A 46 14.05 4.85 5.66
C TYR A 46 14.29 6.17 6.38
N ASN A 47 13.23 6.88 6.73
CA ASN A 47 13.27 8.13 7.52
C ASN A 47 14.35 9.13 7.04
N ASN A 48 14.43 9.37 5.73
CA ASN A 48 15.45 10.21 5.07
C ASN A 48 16.91 9.74 5.27
N LYS A 49 17.10 8.49 5.69
CA LYS A 49 18.41 7.81 5.77
C LYS A 49 18.50 6.78 4.68
N LYS A 50 19.72 6.54 4.23
CA LYS A 50 20.06 5.48 3.28
C LYS A 50 21.25 4.71 3.82
N ASP A 51 21.00 3.52 4.34
CA ASP A 51 22.01 2.60 4.82
C ASP A 51 22.36 1.59 3.71
N SER A 52 23.54 0.96 3.80
CA SER A 52 23.99 -0.07 2.87
C SER A 52 24.44 -1.31 3.61
N SER A 53 24.20 -2.48 3.04
CA SER A 53 24.69 -3.76 3.52
C SER A 53 25.37 -4.54 2.41
N LEU A 54 26.49 -5.20 2.75
CA LEU A 54 27.16 -6.13 1.85
C LEU A 54 26.32 -7.40 1.71
N ILE A 55 26.18 -7.90 0.48
CA ILE A 55 25.50 -9.16 0.20
C ILE A 55 26.52 -10.27 0.20
N ILE A 56 26.37 -11.22 1.13
CA ILE A 56 27.23 -12.40 1.27
C ILE A 56 26.35 -13.65 1.18
N ASN A 57 26.59 -14.51 0.20
CA ASN A 57 25.78 -15.71 -0.02
C ASN A 57 24.28 -15.41 -0.09
N ASN A 58 23.91 -14.36 -0.84
CA ASN A 58 22.53 -13.86 -0.99
C ASN A 58 21.89 -13.32 0.30
N LYS A 59 22.63 -13.15 1.37
CA LYS A 59 22.13 -12.62 2.65
C LYS A 59 22.70 -11.24 2.94
N PHE A 60 21.95 -10.46 3.67
CA PHE A 60 22.32 -9.11 4.09
C PHE A 60 21.73 -8.79 5.47
N GLU A 61 22.28 -7.78 6.13
CA GLU A 61 21.86 -7.40 7.47
C GLU A 61 21.89 -5.88 7.64
N PHE A 62 20.87 -5.34 8.30
CA PHE A 62 20.84 -3.94 8.74
C PHE A 62 20.55 -3.87 10.24
N LYS A 63 21.19 -2.93 10.91
CA LYS A 63 20.95 -2.62 12.33
C LYS A 63 20.75 -1.13 12.50
N GLY A 64 19.79 -0.77 13.33
CA GLY A 64 19.52 0.64 13.56
C GLY A 64 18.52 0.84 14.70
N LYS A 65 18.29 2.12 14.99
CA LYS A 65 17.32 2.53 15.99
C LYS A 65 16.36 3.54 15.40
N LEU A 66 15.07 3.28 15.58
CA LEU A 66 14.00 4.18 15.20
C LEU A 66 13.58 5.01 16.42
N ILE A 67 13.42 6.33 16.24
CA ILE A 67 12.89 7.24 17.26
C ILE A 67 11.37 7.10 17.31
N HIS A 68 10.76 6.98 16.14
CA HIS A 68 9.34 6.73 15.96
C HIS A 68 9.16 5.46 15.14
N GLU A 69 8.22 4.63 15.51
CA GLU A 69 7.90 3.36 14.84
C GLU A 69 6.40 3.08 14.84
N PRO A 70 5.87 2.37 13.84
CA PRO A 70 6.60 1.86 12.67
C PRO A 70 6.86 2.93 11.61
N ILE A 71 7.92 2.75 10.81
CA ILE A 71 8.21 3.57 9.63
C ILE A 71 8.33 2.71 8.38
N GLN A 72 8.18 3.30 7.19
CA GLN A 72 8.41 2.58 5.95
C GLN A 72 9.90 2.46 5.63
N GLY A 73 10.31 1.25 5.22
CA GLY A 73 11.60 0.96 4.65
C GLY A 73 11.46 0.48 3.20
N ILE A 74 12.42 0.82 2.36
CA ILE A 74 12.45 0.47 0.93
C ILE A 74 13.84 -0.04 0.59
N PHE A 75 13.93 -1.22 -0.03
CA PHE A 75 15.22 -1.70 -0.54
C PHE A 75 15.48 -1.23 -1.97
N SER A 76 16.74 -0.95 -2.27
CA SER A 76 17.19 -0.56 -3.61
C SER A 76 18.62 -1.05 -3.90
N PHE A 77 19.04 -1.03 -5.18
CA PHE A 77 20.43 -1.25 -5.59
C PHE A 77 21.04 0.05 -6.18
N LYS A 78 22.37 0.21 -6.04
CA LYS A 78 23.08 1.48 -6.32
C LYS A 78 22.83 2.07 -7.72
N ASN A 79 22.81 1.24 -8.74
CA ASN A 79 22.75 1.69 -10.15
C ASN A 79 21.48 1.21 -10.87
N LYS A 80 20.49 0.73 -10.12
CA LYS A 80 19.26 0.20 -10.68
C LYS A 80 18.09 1.03 -10.18
N GLU A 81 17.29 1.51 -11.11
CA GLU A 81 16.06 2.27 -10.83
C GLU A 81 14.98 1.38 -10.20
N THR A 82 15.40 0.29 -9.57
CA THR A 82 14.53 -0.70 -8.96
C THR A 82 14.56 -0.58 -7.46
N SER A 83 13.39 -0.43 -6.88
CA SER A 83 13.18 -0.48 -5.45
C SER A 83 12.10 -1.51 -5.13
N THR A 84 12.13 -2.05 -3.91
CA THR A 84 11.01 -2.86 -3.43
C THR A 84 9.78 -2.00 -3.19
N PRO A 85 8.61 -2.62 -3.08
CA PRO A 85 7.53 -2.08 -2.27
C PRO A 85 8.04 -1.74 -0.86
N GLY A 86 7.42 -0.74 -0.20
CA GLY A 86 7.71 -0.42 1.20
C GLY A 86 7.23 -1.53 2.12
N PHE A 87 7.93 -1.70 3.20
CA PHE A 87 7.52 -2.55 4.31
C PHE A 87 7.70 -1.76 5.62
N TYR A 88 7.11 -2.26 6.71
CA TYR A 88 7.21 -1.54 7.98
C TYR A 88 8.39 -2.03 8.80
N LEU A 89 9.26 -1.06 9.19
CA LEU A 89 10.35 -1.24 10.14
C LEU A 89 9.86 -0.90 11.54
N GLU A 90 10.20 -1.75 12.50
CA GLU A 90 9.99 -1.56 13.94
C GLU A 90 11.26 -1.93 14.69
N ASN A 91 11.48 -1.41 15.90
CA ASN A 91 12.63 -1.77 16.73
C ASN A 91 12.50 -3.19 17.28
N THR A 92 12.71 -4.16 16.42
CA THR A 92 12.60 -5.60 16.68
C THR A 92 13.51 -6.39 15.74
N ASN A 93 13.55 -7.70 15.89
CA ASN A 93 14.18 -8.58 14.93
C ASN A 93 13.27 -8.81 13.73
N ILE A 94 13.76 -8.49 12.54
CA ILE A 94 12.98 -8.53 11.29
C ILE A 94 13.66 -9.50 10.33
N GLU A 95 12.88 -10.39 9.74
CA GLU A 95 13.32 -11.26 8.64
C GLU A 95 12.61 -10.87 7.35
N VAL A 96 13.36 -10.70 6.26
CA VAL A 96 12.82 -10.34 4.95
C VAL A 96 13.33 -11.30 3.89
N LYS A 97 12.43 -11.76 3.01
CA LYS A 97 12.80 -12.47 1.78
C LYS A 97 12.44 -11.62 0.57
N ILE A 98 13.39 -11.46 -0.33
CA ILE A 98 13.27 -10.67 -1.55
C ILE A 98 13.46 -11.59 -2.75
N SER A 99 12.62 -11.46 -3.74
CA SER A 99 12.75 -12.09 -5.05
C SER A 99 13.12 -11.06 -6.11
N LEU A 100 13.95 -11.47 -7.05
CA LEU A 100 14.37 -10.69 -8.21
C LEU A 100 13.73 -11.30 -9.46
N GLN A 101 12.83 -10.56 -10.09
CA GLN A 101 12.28 -10.96 -11.37
C GLN A 101 12.98 -10.17 -12.49
N PRO A 102 13.62 -10.84 -13.47
CA PRO A 102 14.22 -10.14 -14.60
C PRO A 102 13.12 -9.42 -15.38
N THR A 103 13.42 -8.19 -15.79
CA THR A 103 12.61 -7.45 -16.76
C THR A 103 13.04 -7.82 -18.18
N GLU A 104 12.27 -7.44 -19.20
CA GLU A 104 12.64 -7.60 -20.62
C GLU A 104 14.00 -6.96 -20.92
N ASN A 105 14.32 -5.88 -20.26
CA ASN A 105 15.67 -5.31 -20.27
C ASN A 105 16.54 -6.03 -19.23
N LYS A 106 17.40 -6.95 -19.68
CA LYS A 106 18.28 -7.80 -18.85
C LYS A 106 19.14 -7.07 -17.81
N ASN A 107 19.19 -5.73 -17.87
CA ASN A 107 19.91 -4.89 -16.91
C ASN A 107 19.06 -4.46 -15.70
N PHE A 108 17.76 -4.76 -15.69
CA PHE A 108 16.85 -4.37 -14.63
C PHE A 108 16.18 -5.58 -14.03
N TYR A 109 15.88 -5.49 -12.74
CA TYR A 109 15.10 -6.48 -12.01
C TYR A 109 13.94 -5.79 -11.29
N ASN A 110 12.78 -6.42 -11.26
CA ASN A 110 11.74 -6.06 -10.30
C ASN A 110 12.09 -6.70 -8.96
N LEU A 111 12.23 -5.87 -7.93
CA LEU A 111 12.40 -6.36 -6.57
C LEU A 111 11.02 -6.55 -5.94
N ASN A 112 10.75 -7.75 -5.49
CA ASN A 112 9.51 -8.08 -4.79
C ASN A 112 9.82 -8.57 -3.38
N ILE A 113 9.13 -8.05 -2.38
CA ILE A 113 9.16 -8.60 -1.04
C ILE A 113 8.24 -9.81 -1.00
N ILE A 114 8.80 -10.98 -0.77
CA ILE A 114 8.06 -12.25 -0.68
C ILE A 114 7.50 -12.45 0.73
N SER A 115 8.26 -12.07 1.74
CA SER A 115 7.79 -12.12 3.12
C SER A 115 8.52 -11.14 4.02
N VAL A 116 7.80 -10.63 5.00
CA VAL A 116 8.33 -9.89 6.16
C VAL A 116 7.82 -10.58 7.42
N LYS A 117 8.69 -10.76 8.41
CA LYS A 117 8.34 -11.32 9.72
C LYS A 117 8.96 -10.47 10.83
N GLY A 118 8.40 -10.55 12.03
CA GLY A 118 8.97 -9.95 13.24
C GLY A 118 8.40 -8.58 13.60
N THR A 119 7.71 -7.88 12.71
CA THR A 119 7.03 -6.62 13.05
C THR A 119 5.58 -6.85 13.49
N LYS A 120 5.08 -6.04 14.42
CA LYS A 120 3.67 -6.07 14.83
C LYS A 120 2.76 -5.66 13.68
N THR A 121 3.20 -4.66 12.91
CA THR A 121 2.41 -4.12 11.79
C THR A 121 2.13 -5.18 10.73
N ILE A 122 3.07 -6.07 10.40
CA ILE A 122 2.80 -7.17 9.45
C ILE A 122 1.76 -8.15 10.01
N GLY A 123 1.73 -8.35 11.32
CA GLY A 123 0.70 -9.16 11.97
C GLY A 123 -0.70 -8.52 11.85
N PHE A 124 -0.79 -7.19 11.95
CA PHE A 124 -2.03 -6.44 11.73
C PHE A 124 -2.48 -6.53 10.27
N GLU A 125 -1.54 -6.31 9.33
CA GLU A 125 -1.77 -6.43 7.89
C GLU A 125 -2.34 -7.81 7.55
N ASN A 126 -1.65 -8.88 7.91
CA ASN A 126 -2.09 -10.24 7.61
C ASN A 126 -3.48 -10.56 8.21
N THR A 127 -3.76 -10.04 9.40
CA THR A 127 -5.06 -10.27 10.07
C THR A 127 -6.19 -9.53 9.37
N LEU A 128 -5.97 -8.25 9.05
CA LEU A 128 -6.99 -7.40 8.46
C LEU A 128 -7.24 -7.74 6.99
N GLU A 129 -6.18 -8.04 6.21
CA GLU A 129 -6.34 -8.45 4.80
C GLU A 129 -7.08 -9.79 4.69
N LYS A 130 -6.76 -10.76 5.53
CA LYS A 130 -7.50 -12.04 5.56
C LYS A 130 -8.99 -11.85 5.86
N LEU A 131 -9.35 -10.92 6.75
CA LEU A 131 -10.75 -10.58 6.99
C LEU A 131 -11.36 -9.86 5.78
N TYR A 132 -10.62 -8.94 5.17
CA TYR A 132 -11.09 -8.14 4.05
C TYR A 132 -11.35 -8.97 2.78
N GLU A 133 -10.59 -10.03 2.53
CA GLU A 133 -10.82 -10.97 1.43
C GLU A 133 -12.23 -11.58 1.45
N ASN A 134 -12.82 -11.71 2.63
CA ASN A 134 -14.15 -12.29 2.83
C ASN A 134 -15.25 -11.23 3.10
N ARG A 135 -15.02 -9.95 2.77
CA ARG A 135 -15.89 -8.81 3.12
C ARG A 135 -17.28 -8.80 2.49
N ASN A 136 -17.54 -9.65 1.49
CA ASN A 136 -18.86 -9.75 0.84
C ASN A 136 -19.95 -10.29 1.78
N GLU A 137 -19.58 -10.87 2.92
CA GLU A 137 -20.49 -11.28 3.94
C GLU A 137 -20.75 -10.14 4.94
N LYS A 138 -21.99 -9.73 5.14
CA LYS A 138 -22.37 -8.63 6.04
C LYS A 138 -21.81 -8.77 7.46
N THR A 139 -21.70 -10.00 7.96
CA THR A 139 -21.12 -10.32 9.28
C THR A 139 -19.62 -10.06 9.34
N VAL A 140 -18.91 -10.14 8.21
CA VAL A 140 -17.47 -9.95 8.15
C VAL A 140 -17.12 -8.47 8.28
N ASN A 141 -17.91 -7.55 7.72
CA ASN A 141 -17.70 -6.11 7.88
C ASN A 141 -17.70 -5.69 9.35
N THR A 142 -18.62 -6.23 10.15
CA THR A 142 -18.63 -5.99 11.60
C THR A 142 -17.37 -6.55 12.28
N LYS A 143 -16.90 -7.73 11.87
CA LYS A 143 -15.65 -8.31 12.39
C LYS A 143 -14.43 -7.46 12.04
N ILE A 144 -14.38 -6.92 10.84
CA ILE A 144 -13.30 -6.00 10.40
C ILE A 144 -13.30 -4.74 11.28
N LEU A 145 -14.46 -4.09 11.45
CA LEU A 145 -14.59 -2.88 12.26
C LEU A 145 -14.20 -3.13 13.73
N ASN A 146 -14.70 -4.19 14.34
CA ASN A 146 -14.36 -4.55 15.73
C ASN A 146 -12.87 -4.86 15.89
N LYS A 147 -12.27 -5.55 14.92
CA LYS A 147 -10.85 -5.85 14.95
C LYS A 147 -10.00 -4.59 14.78
N LEU A 148 -10.37 -3.70 13.85
CA LEU A 148 -9.68 -2.43 13.63
C LEU A 148 -9.78 -1.52 14.85
N ASP A 149 -10.96 -1.40 15.47
CA ASP A 149 -11.17 -0.65 16.72
C ASP A 149 -10.22 -1.13 17.81
N SER A 150 -10.21 -2.44 18.07
CA SER A 150 -9.32 -3.03 19.08
C SER A 150 -7.83 -2.78 18.77
N LEU A 151 -7.41 -2.88 17.52
CA LEU A 151 -6.02 -2.67 17.13
C LEU A 151 -5.62 -1.21 17.30
N ILE A 152 -6.47 -0.25 16.90
CA ILE A 152 -6.20 1.18 17.02
C ILE A 152 -6.17 1.62 18.49
N LYS A 153 -7.08 1.15 19.33
CA LYS A 153 -7.08 1.43 20.79
C LYS A 153 -5.74 1.07 21.44
N ASN A 154 -5.16 -0.05 21.04
CA ASN A 154 -3.89 -0.51 21.60
C ASN A 154 -2.66 0.05 20.87
N ASN A 155 -2.82 0.63 19.66
CA ASN A 155 -1.73 1.10 18.81
C ASN A 155 -2.13 2.39 18.05
N PRO A 156 -2.51 3.49 18.76
CA PRO A 156 -3.04 4.70 18.11
C PRO A 156 -2.03 5.41 17.19
N ASN A 157 -0.76 5.13 17.38
CA ASN A 157 0.36 5.70 16.62
C ASN A 157 0.76 4.87 15.40
N ASN A 158 0.04 3.78 15.09
CA ASN A 158 0.42 2.94 13.97
C ASN A 158 -0.13 3.50 12.63
N PRO A 159 0.73 3.95 11.70
CA PRO A 159 0.29 4.57 10.45
C PRO A 159 -0.41 3.59 9.50
N TYR A 160 -0.07 2.29 9.56
CA TYR A 160 -0.77 1.27 8.77
C TYR A 160 -2.26 1.21 9.16
N LEU A 161 -2.56 1.18 10.46
CA LEU A 161 -3.94 1.09 10.92
C LEU A 161 -4.78 2.31 10.50
N THR A 162 -4.17 3.51 10.51
CA THR A 162 -4.83 4.73 10.01
C THR A 162 -5.04 4.66 8.49
N SER A 163 -4.06 4.17 7.74
CA SER A 163 -4.18 3.99 6.29
C SER A 163 -5.22 2.92 5.94
N TYR A 164 -5.31 1.85 6.72
CA TYR A 164 -6.33 0.83 6.56
C TYR A 164 -7.74 1.39 6.86
N LEU A 165 -7.90 2.15 7.95
CA LEU A 165 -9.14 2.86 8.24
C LEU A 165 -9.55 3.78 7.08
N TYR A 166 -8.60 4.56 6.55
CA TYR A 166 -8.84 5.40 5.40
C TYR A 166 -9.38 4.60 4.20
N ARG A 167 -8.78 3.45 3.89
CA ARG A 167 -9.29 2.55 2.86
C ARG A 167 -10.75 2.20 3.10
N LEU A 168 -11.15 1.82 4.33
CA LEU A 168 -12.54 1.51 4.65
C LEU A 168 -13.47 2.72 4.51
N THR A 169 -12.98 3.94 4.72
CA THR A 169 -13.82 5.14 4.52
C THR A 169 -14.22 5.38 3.07
N ASN A 170 -13.58 4.74 2.10
CA ASN A 170 -13.95 4.82 0.69
C ASN A 170 -15.06 3.83 0.29
N HIS A 171 -15.43 2.92 1.18
CA HIS A 171 -16.37 1.84 0.91
C HIS A 171 -17.73 2.10 1.57
N SER A 172 -18.81 2.01 0.79
CA SER A 172 -20.18 2.31 1.26
C SER A 172 -20.76 1.24 2.17
N GLU A 173 -20.19 0.03 2.16
CA GLU A 173 -20.62 -1.09 2.98
C GLU A 173 -20.21 -0.96 4.46
N PHE A 174 -19.29 -0.05 4.78
CA PHE A 174 -18.86 0.22 6.15
C PHE A 174 -19.61 1.41 6.76
N ASP A 175 -20.10 1.26 7.98
CA ASP A 175 -20.82 2.30 8.72
C ASP A 175 -19.89 3.50 9.03
N LYS A 176 -20.24 4.67 8.51
CA LYS A 176 -19.44 5.89 8.64
C LYS A 176 -19.39 6.41 10.08
N ASN A 177 -20.43 6.18 10.88
CA ASN A 177 -20.44 6.61 12.27
C ASN A 177 -19.43 5.76 13.07
N ILE A 178 -19.44 4.44 12.89
CA ILE A 178 -18.46 3.54 13.52
C ILE A 178 -17.03 3.89 13.06
N LEU A 179 -16.82 4.11 11.76
CA LEU A 179 -15.51 4.52 11.25
C LEU A 179 -15.05 5.87 11.83
N SER A 180 -15.99 6.82 12.05
CA SER A 180 -15.70 8.10 12.70
C SER A 180 -15.27 7.93 14.16
N GLU A 181 -15.95 7.05 14.91
CA GLU A 181 -15.58 6.70 16.27
C GLU A 181 -14.19 6.07 16.33
N ILE A 182 -13.91 5.09 15.47
CA ILE A 182 -12.59 4.46 15.36
C ILE A 182 -11.53 5.50 14.98
N TYR A 183 -11.84 6.42 14.04
CA TYR A 183 -10.92 7.48 13.66
C TYR A 183 -10.58 8.41 14.83
N SER A 184 -11.52 8.66 15.75
CA SER A 184 -11.28 9.49 16.93
C SER A 184 -10.16 8.97 17.83
N LEU A 185 -9.93 7.66 17.82
CA LEU A 185 -8.93 6.95 18.64
C LEU A 185 -7.51 7.04 18.06
N THR A 186 -7.35 7.41 16.80
CA THR A 186 -6.03 7.52 16.16
C THR A 186 -5.31 8.79 16.58
N ASN A 187 -3.97 8.75 16.67
CA ASN A 187 -3.18 9.94 16.92
C ASN A 187 -3.14 10.84 15.68
N LYS A 188 -3.71 12.05 15.76
CA LYS A 188 -3.78 13.01 14.67
C LYS A 188 -2.47 13.74 14.41
N GLU A 189 -1.57 13.83 15.40
CA GLU A 189 -0.33 14.60 15.31
C GLU A 189 0.66 13.98 14.31
N ILE A 190 0.66 12.65 14.24
CA ILE A 190 1.57 11.90 13.34
C ILE A 190 1.02 11.70 11.93
N GLN A 191 -0.24 12.09 11.68
CA GLN A 191 -0.89 11.86 10.38
C GLN A 191 -0.60 13.01 9.42
N PRO A 192 -0.27 12.71 8.14
CA PRO A 192 -0.17 13.74 7.10
C PRO A 192 -1.48 14.52 6.95
N GLU A 193 -1.38 15.83 6.73
CA GLU A 193 -2.56 16.71 6.60
C GLU A 193 -3.51 16.25 5.49
N TYR A 194 -2.96 15.82 4.35
CA TYR A 194 -3.79 15.31 3.25
C TYR A 194 -4.64 14.11 3.68
N LEU A 195 -4.08 13.18 4.46
CA LEU A 195 -4.77 11.97 4.93
C LEU A 195 -5.90 12.34 5.91
N LYS A 196 -5.63 13.26 6.84
CA LYS A 196 -6.65 13.79 7.76
C LYS A 196 -7.81 14.42 7.01
N LYS A 197 -7.52 15.24 5.99
CA LYS A 197 -8.52 15.89 5.15
C LYS A 197 -9.38 14.85 4.43
N GLN A 198 -8.76 13.88 3.75
CA GLN A 198 -9.47 12.86 2.99
C GLN A 198 -10.35 11.96 3.87
N ILE A 199 -9.84 11.53 5.04
CA ILE A 199 -10.66 10.74 5.97
C ILE A 199 -11.89 11.53 6.40
N LYS A 200 -11.73 12.81 6.78
CA LYS A 200 -12.85 13.66 7.18
C LYS A 200 -13.88 13.83 6.06
N GLU A 201 -13.42 14.11 4.84
CA GLU A 201 -14.30 14.24 3.66
C GLU A 201 -15.08 12.93 3.42
N ASN A 202 -14.43 11.78 3.45
CA ASN A 202 -15.08 10.50 3.24
C ASN A 202 -16.09 10.14 4.34
N LEU A 203 -15.82 10.54 5.59
CA LEU A 203 -16.74 10.30 6.71
C LEU A 203 -17.99 11.20 6.65
N LEU A 204 -17.91 12.37 5.96
CA LEU A 204 -19.05 13.25 5.75
C LEU A 204 -20.01 12.77 4.66
N ILE A 205 -19.62 11.81 3.83
CA ILE A 205 -20.48 11.23 2.80
C ILE A 205 -21.60 10.44 3.46
N LYS A 206 -22.81 11.00 3.50
CA LYS A 206 -23.97 10.45 4.24
C LYS A 206 -24.78 9.44 3.45
N ASN A 207 -24.72 9.45 2.13
CA ASN A 207 -25.60 8.66 1.27
C ASN A 207 -24.84 7.86 0.22
N LYS A 208 -25.37 6.67 -0.12
CA LYS A 208 -24.91 5.86 -1.25
C LYS A 208 -24.89 6.61 -2.59
N LYS A 209 -25.68 7.70 -2.72
CA LYS A 209 -25.71 8.59 -3.89
C LYS A 209 -24.43 9.40 -4.10
N ASP A 210 -23.64 9.60 -3.04
CA ASP A 210 -22.37 10.35 -3.10
C ASP A 210 -21.22 9.48 -3.63
N PHE A 211 -21.42 8.16 -3.72
CA PHE A 211 -20.54 7.25 -4.45
C PHE A 211 -21.07 7.09 -5.89
N LEU A 212 -20.20 6.94 -6.85
CA LEU A 212 -20.62 6.59 -8.21
C LEU A 212 -21.54 5.38 -8.15
N GLU A 213 -22.80 5.56 -8.61
CA GLU A 213 -23.78 4.48 -8.61
C GLU A 213 -23.33 3.37 -9.56
N TYR A 214 -23.30 2.14 -9.06
CA TYR A 214 -23.14 0.96 -9.92
C TYR A 214 -24.25 0.98 -11.01
N GLY A 215 -23.85 0.68 -12.24
CA GLY A 215 -24.75 0.68 -13.38
C GLY A 215 -24.83 2.02 -14.14
N LEU A 216 -24.09 3.06 -13.70
CA LEU A 216 -23.90 4.27 -14.52
C LEU A 216 -23.01 3.95 -15.73
N ASN A 217 -23.29 4.62 -16.82
CA ASN A 217 -22.41 4.57 -17.98
C ASN A 217 -21.11 5.30 -17.67
N ILE A 218 -20.00 4.69 -18.12
CA ILE A 218 -18.72 5.39 -18.07
C ILE A 218 -18.79 6.65 -18.92
N PRO A 219 -18.24 7.80 -18.46
CA PRO A 219 -18.14 8.99 -19.27
C PRO A 219 -17.27 8.75 -20.51
N ASN A 220 -17.44 9.60 -21.53
CA ASN A 220 -16.60 9.54 -22.73
C ASN A 220 -15.19 10.05 -22.39
N ILE A 221 -14.26 9.14 -22.17
CA ILE A 221 -12.87 9.44 -21.81
C ILE A 221 -12.03 9.47 -23.08
N GLN A 222 -11.40 10.61 -23.32
CA GLN A 222 -10.46 10.84 -24.41
C GLN A 222 -9.17 11.42 -23.83
N LEU A 223 -8.10 10.66 -23.86
CA LEU A 223 -6.81 11.03 -23.28
C LEU A 223 -5.67 10.63 -24.23
N PRO A 224 -4.52 11.33 -24.18
CA PRO A 224 -3.35 10.97 -24.96
C PRO A 224 -2.73 9.66 -24.48
N ASP A 225 -2.33 8.81 -25.43
CA ASP A 225 -1.50 7.64 -25.22
C ASP A 225 0.00 8.02 -25.07
N ALA A 226 0.86 7.03 -24.94
CA ALA A 226 2.30 7.21 -24.80
C ALA A 226 2.94 7.90 -26.02
N ASN A 227 2.36 7.81 -27.20
CA ASN A 227 2.81 8.44 -28.43
C ASN A 227 2.23 9.84 -28.64
N GLY A 228 1.27 10.25 -27.82
CA GLY A 228 0.55 11.52 -27.91
C GLY A 228 -0.73 11.45 -28.77
N ASN A 229 -1.12 10.28 -29.25
CA ASN A 229 -2.37 10.11 -29.98
C ASN A 229 -3.55 10.09 -28.98
N ILE A 230 -4.63 10.77 -29.33
CA ILE A 230 -5.83 10.75 -28.51
C ILE A 230 -6.50 9.39 -28.64
N TYR A 231 -6.63 8.69 -27.52
CA TYR A 231 -7.32 7.41 -27.41
C TYR A 231 -8.71 7.62 -26.78
N ASN A 232 -9.72 7.04 -27.39
CA ASN A 232 -11.09 7.12 -26.89
C ASN A 232 -11.49 5.76 -26.30
N ILE A 233 -11.77 5.73 -25.00
CA ILE A 233 -12.13 4.46 -24.30
C ILE A 233 -13.42 3.85 -24.87
N SER A 234 -14.30 4.66 -25.50
CA SER A 234 -15.51 4.11 -26.15
C SER A 234 -15.21 3.11 -27.28
N GLU A 235 -13.99 3.11 -27.84
CA GLU A 235 -13.53 2.12 -28.84
C GLU A 235 -13.40 0.71 -28.26
N LEU A 236 -13.34 0.59 -26.93
CA LEU A 236 -13.33 -0.69 -26.22
C LEU A 236 -14.72 -1.23 -25.90
N LYS A 237 -15.80 -0.60 -26.42
CA LYS A 237 -17.17 -1.10 -26.23
C LYS A 237 -17.28 -2.55 -26.65
N GLY A 238 -17.96 -3.34 -25.84
CA GLY A 238 -18.07 -4.79 -26.03
C GLY A 238 -17.05 -5.59 -25.23
N LYS A 239 -16.04 -4.95 -24.62
CA LYS A 239 -15.08 -5.61 -23.74
C LYS A 239 -15.38 -5.36 -22.27
N TRP A 240 -14.93 -6.24 -21.41
CA TRP A 240 -14.70 -5.94 -20.01
C TRP A 240 -13.47 -5.03 -19.91
N ILE A 241 -13.57 -3.94 -19.16
CA ILE A 241 -12.49 -2.96 -19.03
C ILE A 241 -12.22 -2.74 -17.55
N LEU A 242 -10.96 -2.85 -17.14
CA LEU A 242 -10.49 -2.36 -15.85
C LEU A 242 -9.78 -1.03 -16.07
N ILE A 243 -10.38 0.07 -15.62
CA ILE A 243 -9.70 1.36 -15.58
C ILE A 243 -8.96 1.45 -14.26
N ASP A 244 -7.65 1.70 -14.33
CA ASP A 244 -6.77 1.82 -13.16
C ASP A 244 -6.10 3.20 -13.12
N PHE A 245 -6.38 3.98 -12.08
CA PHE A 245 -5.77 5.30 -11.86
C PHE A 245 -4.52 5.19 -11.02
N TRP A 246 -3.40 5.70 -11.56
CA TRP A 246 -2.09 5.55 -10.97
C TRP A 246 -1.15 6.73 -11.21
N ALA A 247 0.04 6.73 -10.59
CA ALA A 247 1.15 7.61 -10.91
C ALA A 247 2.49 6.94 -10.58
N SER A 248 3.58 7.44 -11.16
CA SER A 248 4.94 6.90 -10.94
C SER A 248 5.44 7.04 -9.49
N TRP A 249 4.91 8.01 -8.77
CA TRP A 249 5.18 8.26 -7.35
C TRP A 249 4.17 7.58 -6.40
N CYS A 250 3.11 6.97 -6.93
CA CYS A 250 2.12 6.26 -6.14
C CYS A 250 2.62 4.85 -5.81
N PHE A 251 3.23 4.73 -4.65
CA PHE A 251 3.80 3.47 -4.21
C PHE A 251 2.76 2.33 -4.07
N PRO A 252 1.55 2.54 -3.48
CA PRO A 252 0.53 1.51 -3.46
C PRO A 252 0.11 1.04 -4.86
N CYS A 253 0.01 1.96 -5.84
CA CYS A 253 -0.32 1.61 -7.23
C CYS A 253 0.73 0.65 -7.83
N ILE A 254 2.01 0.96 -7.60
CA ILE A 254 3.12 0.13 -8.11
C ILE A 254 3.09 -1.27 -7.50
N LYS A 255 2.65 -1.40 -6.24
CA LYS A 255 2.45 -2.71 -5.58
C LYS A 255 1.39 -3.57 -6.27
N GLU A 256 0.39 -2.98 -6.88
CA GLU A 256 -0.70 -3.70 -7.54
C GLU A 256 -0.32 -4.20 -8.93
N PHE A 257 0.64 -3.58 -9.61
CA PHE A 257 1.02 -3.95 -10.97
C PHE A 257 1.37 -5.45 -11.19
N PRO A 258 2.10 -6.15 -10.31
CA PRO A 258 2.33 -7.57 -10.47
C PRO A 258 1.04 -8.39 -10.52
N TYR A 259 0.07 -8.05 -9.68
CA TYR A 259 -1.24 -8.72 -9.63
C TYR A 259 -2.09 -8.37 -10.86
N LEU A 260 -2.11 -7.10 -11.27
CA LEU A 260 -2.78 -6.66 -12.49
C LEU A 260 -2.24 -7.37 -13.74
N LYS A 261 -0.92 -7.62 -13.81
CA LYS A 261 -0.32 -8.41 -14.90
C LYS A 261 -0.81 -9.84 -14.93
N ILE A 262 -0.95 -10.48 -13.78
CA ILE A 262 -1.50 -11.84 -13.68
C ILE A 262 -2.93 -11.84 -14.22
N VAL A 263 -3.76 -10.91 -13.77
CA VAL A 263 -5.15 -10.74 -14.25
C VAL A 263 -5.18 -10.47 -15.74
N TYR A 264 -4.38 -9.53 -16.23
CA TYR A 264 -4.33 -9.18 -17.64
C TYR A 264 -3.95 -10.38 -18.51
N ASN A 265 -2.90 -11.10 -18.14
CA ASN A 265 -2.48 -12.29 -18.88
C ASN A 265 -3.53 -13.42 -18.89
N LYS A 266 -4.28 -13.57 -17.80
CA LYS A 266 -5.37 -14.57 -17.67
C LYS A 266 -6.59 -14.23 -18.54
N PHE A 267 -6.89 -12.94 -18.71
CA PHE A 267 -8.17 -12.51 -19.29
C PHE A 267 -8.07 -11.75 -20.62
N LYS A 268 -6.91 -11.23 -21.04
CA LYS A 268 -6.75 -10.45 -22.30
C LYS A 268 -7.28 -11.17 -23.55
N SER A 269 -7.20 -12.50 -23.60
CA SER A 269 -7.76 -13.31 -24.69
C SER A 269 -9.27 -13.58 -24.55
N LYS A 270 -9.89 -13.14 -23.44
CA LYS A 270 -11.30 -13.36 -23.10
C LYS A 270 -12.10 -12.06 -23.14
N ASN A 271 -11.79 -11.21 -24.11
CA ASN A 271 -12.48 -9.93 -24.29
C ASN A 271 -12.37 -8.97 -23.08
N PHE A 272 -11.19 -8.92 -22.44
CA PHE A 272 -10.85 -8.07 -21.31
C PHE A 272 -9.68 -7.16 -21.65
N GLU A 273 -9.73 -5.91 -21.19
CA GLU A 273 -8.66 -4.93 -21.35
C GLU A 273 -8.40 -4.18 -20.04
N ILE A 274 -7.15 -3.78 -19.80
CA ILE A 274 -6.79 -2.82 -18.76
C ILE A 274 -6.46 -1.48 -19.41
N VAL A 275 -6.99 -0.41 -18.86
CA VAL A 275 -6.67 0.97 -19.23
C VAL A 275 -6.06 1.67 -18.03
N GLY A 276 -4.75 1.79 -17.99
CA GLY A 276 -4.05 2.56 -16.97
C GLY A 276 -4.13 4.06 -17.28
N ILE A 277 -4.79 4.83 -16.44
CA ILE A 277 -4.86 6.29 -16.54
C ILE A 277 -3.91 6.90 -15.51
N SER A 278 -2.80 7.43 -15.99
CA SER A 278 -1.83 8.11 -15.14
C SER A 278 -2.21 9.55 -14.91
N ILE A 279 -2.04 10.04 -13.68
CA ILE A 279 -2.17 11.45 -13.30
C ILE A 279 -0.79 12.11 -13.15
N GLU A 280 0.25 11.53 -13.72
CA GLU A 280 1.62 12.05 -13.69
C GLU A 280 1.75 13.28 -14.58
N GLU A 281 2.28 14.38 -14.04
CA GLU A 281 2.52 15.61 -14.82
C GLU A 281 3.77 15.53 -15.70
N ASP A 282 4.77 14.78 -15.24
CA ASP A 282 6.03 14.61 -15.92
C ASP A 282 5.93 13.42 -16.90
N LYS A 283 5.80 13.74 -18.18
CA LYS A 283 5.67 12.75 -19.24
C LYS A 283 6.84 11.75 -19.25
N GLU A 284 8.06 12.19 -18.98
CA GLU A 284 9.23 11.31 -18.99
C GLU A 284 9.19 10.32 -17.82
N LYS A 285 8.79 10.77 -16.62
CA LYS A 285 8.61 9.90 -15.48
C LYS A 285 7.50 8.88 -15.73
N TRP A 286 6.40 9.29 -16.31
CA TRP A 286 5.33 8.40 -16.73
C TRP A 286 5.82 7.32 -17.69
N LEU A 287 6.43 7.71 -18.82
CA LEU A 287 6.96 6.77 -19.81
C LEU A 287 8.03 5.85 -19.23
N LYS A 288 8.90 6.38 -18.38
CA LYS A 288 9.90 5.61 -17.66
C LYS A 288 9.27 4.58 -16.74
N SER A 289 8.20 4.94 -16.02
CA SER A 289 7.49 4.03 -15.14
C SER A 289 6.75 2.93 -15.90
N ILE A 290 6.12 3.23 -17.05
CA ILE A 290 5.53 2.23 -17.95
C ILE A 290 6.58 1.18 -18.35
N ARG A 291 7.74 1.63 -18.85
CA ARG A 291 8.84 0.74 -19.28
C ARG A 291 9.39 -0.08 -18.11
N LYS A 292 9.68 0.61 -16.99
CA LYS A 292 10.23 -0.02 -15.78
C LYS A 292 9.34 -1.13 -15.26
N ASN A 293 8.05 -0.89 -15.24
CA ASN A 293 7.08 -1.85 -14.71
C ASN A 293 6.49 -2.76 -15.80
N SER A 294 6.95 -2.68 -17.06
CA SER A 294 6.45 -3.50 -18.18
C SER A 294 4.92 -3.53 -18.24
N LEU A 295 4.29 -2.33 -18.29
CA LEU A 295 2.85 -2.19 -18.34
C LEU A 295 2.37 -2.34 -19.78
N ASN A 296 2.05 -3.58 -20.20
CA ASN A 296 1.75 -3.97 -21.60
C ASN A 296 0.27 -3.80 -21.99
N TRP A 297 -0.50 -3.06 -21.20
CA TRP A 297 -1.88 -2.67 -21.51
C TRP A 297 -1.95 -1.23 -22.02
N ILE A 298 -3.16 -0.73 -22.30
CA ILE A 298 -3.37 0.64 -22.76
C ILE A 298 -2.99 1.60 -21.63
N ASN A 299 -2.06 2.52 -21.91
CA ASN A 299 -1.61 3.52 -20.95
C ASN A 299 -1.93 4.92 -21.49
N LEU A 300 -2.77 5.64 -20.75
CA LEU A 300 -3.21 7.01 -21.04
C LEU A 300 -2.73 7.95 -19.92
N ASN A 301 -2.66 9.25 -20.23
CA ASN A 301 -2.24 10.23 -19.24
C ASN A 301 -3.23 11.40 -19.15
N ASP A 302 -3.79 11.60 -17.95
CA ASP A 302 -4.50 12.82 -17.55
C ASP A 302 -3.54 13.68 -16.71
N ASN A 303 -2.74 14.52 -17.36
CA ASN A 303 -1.65 15.29 -16.77
C ASN A 303 -2.07 16.42 -15.81
N ASN A 304 -3.34 16.45 -15.39
CA ASN A 304 -3.91 17.49 -14.54
C ASN A 304 -4.00 17.08 -13.06
N LYS A 305 -3.23 16.11 -12.61
CA LYS A 305 -3.27 15.57 -11.24
C LYS A 305 -4.69 15.11 -10.86
N LEU A 306 -5.02 15.26 -9.57
CA LEU A 306 -6.34 14.93 -9.03
C LEU A 306 -7.45 15.93 -9.48
N SER A 307 -7.11 17.01 -10.18
CA SER A 307 -8.07 17.99 -10.72
C SER A 307 -8.43 17.74 -12.19
N GLY A 308 -7.90 16.67 -12.80
CA GLY A 308 -8.20 16.28 -14.17
C GLY A 308 -9.70 16.07 -14.41
N LYS A 309 -10.12 16.30 -15.65
CA LYS A 309 -11.53 16.16 -16.05
C LYS A 309 -12.06 14.77 -15.74
N VAL A 310 -11.28 13.74 -16.09
CA VAL A 310 -11.69 12.32 -15.90
C VAL A 310 -11.78 11.97 -14.42
N MET A 311 -10.83 12.46 -13.61
CA MET A 311 -10.84 12.29 -12.16
C MET A 311 -12.12 12.88 -11.54
N ASN A 312 -12.51 14.09 -11.98
CA ASN A 312 -13.71 14.76 -11.47
C ASN A 312 -15.00 14.05 -11.93
N GLU A 313 -15.09 13.66 -13.20
CA GLU A 313 -16.27 12.98 -13.76
C GLU A 313 -16.51 11.63 -13.11
N LEU A 314 -15.44 10.90 -12.76
CA LEU A 314 -15.50 9.61 -12.07
C LEU A 314 -15.42 9.74 -10.54
N ASN A 315 -15.49 10.97 -10.02
CA ASN A 315 -15.37 11.26 -8.58
C ASN A 315 -14.17 10.52 -7.92
N VAL A 316 -13.02 10.49 -8.62
CA VAL A 316 -11.79 9.91 -8.11
C VAL A 316 -11.06 10.96 -7.28
N LYS A 317 -10.89 10.69 -6.00
CA LYS A 317 -10.27 11.62 -5.03
C LYS A 317 -8.85 11.22 -4.65
N GLN A 318 -8.44 10.00 -4.98
CA GLN A 318 -7.16 9.43 -4.61
C GLN A 318 -6.74 8.34 -5.59
N ILE A 319 -5.48 7.93 -5.50
CA ILE A 319 -4.94 6.75 -6.18
C ILE A 319 -4.22 5.82 -5.17
N PRO A 320 -4.24 4.50 -5.38
CA PRO A 320 -4.92 3.79 -6.45
C PRO A 320 -6.44 3.85 -6.32
N THR A 321 -7.12 3.93 -7.44
CA THR A 321 -8.57 3.74 -7.58
C THR A 321 -8.80 3.07 -8.93
N ASN A 322 -9.65 2.07 -8.98
CA ASN A 322 -10.00 1.41 -10.22
C ASN A 322 -11.50 1.19 -10.39
N PHE A 323 -11.91 0.95 -11.63
CA PHE A 323 -13.30 0.68 -12.00
C PHE A 323 -13.36 -0.50 -12.95
N LEU A 324 -14.20 -1.49 -12.63
CA LEU A 324 -14.54 -2.56 -13.56
C LEU A 324 -15.79 -2.17 -14.36
N ILE A 325 -15.67 -2.18 -15.68
CA ILE A 325 -16.72 -1.80 -16.62
C ILE A 325 -17.10 -3.04 -17.44
N ASN A 326 -18.41 -3.27 -17.58
CA ASN A 326 -18.93 -4.37 -18.38
C ASN A 326 -18.94 -4.03 -19.89
N PRO A 327 -19.19 -5.02 -20.78
CA PRO A 327 -19.24 -4.81 -22.22
C PRO A 327 -20.28 -3.78 -22.69
N ASN A 328 -21.29 -3.46 -21.87
CA ASN A 328 -22.29 -2.44 -22.17
C ASN A 328 -21.83 -1.03 -21.76
N GLY A 329 -20.61 -0.85 -21.26
CA GLY A 329 -20.05 0.42 -20.84
C GLY A 329 -20.53 0.88 -19.46
N LYS A 330 -21.06 -0.03 -18.64
CA LYS A 330 -21.56 0.30 -17.29
C LYS A 330 -20.52 -0.04 -16.22
N ILE A 331 -20.35 0.83 -15.25
CA ILE A 331 -19.52 0.63 -14.07
C ILE A 331 -20.17 -0.44 -13.20
N ILE A 332 -19.46 -1.54 -12.97
CA ILE A 332 -19.94 -2.70 -12.20
C ILE A 332 -19.32 -2.72 -10.80
N LEU A 333 -18.02 -2.41 -10.68
CA LEU A 333 -17.30 -2.39 -9.43
C LEU A 333 -16.35 -1.19 -9.41
N LYS A 334 -16.07 -0.70 -8.21
CA LYS A 334 -15.04 0.31 -7.92
C LYS A 334 -14.10 -0.25 -6.85
N ASP A 335 -12.82 0.13 -6.91
CA ASP A 335 -11.77 -0.29 -5.97
C ASP A 335 -11.70 -1.82 -5.80
N VAL A 336 -11.71 -2.50 -6.96
CA VAL A 336 -11.62 -3.97 -7.03
C VAL A 336 -10.21 -4.39 -6.69
N SER A 337 -10.06 -5.29 -5.73
CA SER A 337 -8.76 -5.92 -5.51
C SER A 337 -8.41 -6.79 -6.73
N PRO A 338 -7.15 -6.73 -7.22
CA PRO A 338 -6.71 -7.63 -8.29
C PRO A 338 -6.91 -9.12 -7.98
N ASN A 339 -6.99 -9.48 -6.69
CA ASN A 339 -7.26 -10.84 -6.25
C ASN A 339 -8.73 -11.25 -6.38
N ASP A 340 -9.64 -10.29 -6.58
CA ASP A 340 -11.07 -10.53 -6.72
C ASP A 340 -11.50 -10.64 -8.21
N LEU A 341 -10.54 -10.47 -9.15
CA LEU A 341 -10.68 -10.63 -10.59
C LEU A 341 -10.14 -11.99 -11.05
#